data_ba0bb1a000d47f8de45c984f8282b809
#
_entry.id   ba0bb1a000d47f8de45c984f8282b809
#
_cell.length_a   1.000
_cell.length_b   1.000
_cell.length_c   1.000
_cell.angle_alpha   90.00
_cell.angle_beta   90.00
_cell.angle_gamma   90.00
#
_symmetry.space_group_name_H-M   'P 1'
#
loop_
_entity.id
_entity.type
_entity.pdbx_description
1 polymer ?
#
loop_
_entity_poly.entity_id
_entity_poly.type
_entity_poly.pdbx_seq_one_letter_code
_entity_poly.pdbx_strand_id
1 'polypeptide(L)' 'MIWSVYVIKSKEGNLYTGMSKDINTRISEHNSGYSKWTKRGSFWESVYSEKFDNSKKSHKREKYFKTNSGKEWL' A
#
# COMPACT_ATOMS: atom_id res chain seq x y z
N MET A 1 3.03 -17.42 7.56
CA MET A 1 2.36 -16.14 7.75
C MET A 1 2.23 -15.41 6.43
N ILE A 2 1.06 -14.89 6.13
CA ILE A 2 0.82 -14.22 4.84
C ILE A 2 1.07 -12.72 4.97
N TRP A 3 1.92 -12.21 4.11
CA TRP A 3 2.15 -10.78 3.97
C TRP A 3 1.44 -10.28 2.71
N SER A 4 0.88 -9.10 2.78
CA SER A 4 0.26 -8.47 1.60
C SER A 4 1.01 -7.21 1.25
N VAL A 5 1.30 -7.05 -0.04
CA VAL A 5 1.72 -5.76 -0.61
C VAL A 5 0.45 -5.12 -1.14
N TYR A 6 0.19 -3.90 -0.76
CA TYR A 6 -1.03 -3.22 -1.14
C TYR A 6 -0.73 -1.83 -1.70
N VAL A 7 -1.60 -1.40 -2.59
CA VAL A 7 -1.56 -0.03 -3.12
C VAL A 7 -2.91 0.59 -2.81
N ILE A 8 -2.87 1.74 -2.17
CA ILE A 8 -4.08 2.51 -1.86
C ILE A 8 -4.02 3.84 -2.62
N LYS A 9 -5.19 4.34 -2.95
CA LYS A 9 -5.34 5.60 -3.68
C LYS A 9 -6.27 6.52 -2.91
N SER A 10 -5.88 7.78 -2.79
CA SER A 10 -6.72 8.78 -2.14
C SER A 10 -7.70 9.38 -3.13
N LYS A 11 -8.70 10.09 -2.60
CA LYS A 11 -9.67 10.83 -3.41
C LYS A 11 -8.98 11.83 -4.35
N GLU A 12 -7.86 12.39 -3.92
CA GLU A 12 -7.09 13.36 -4.71
C GLU A 12 -6.20 12.71 -5.77
N GLY A 13 -6.15 11.37 -5.83
CA GLY A 13 -5.34 10.66 -6.81
C GLY A 13 -3.94 10.28 -6.36
N ASN A 14 -3.60 10.53 -5.10
CA ASN A 14 -2.31 10.12 -4.54
C ASN A 14 -2.24 8.60 -4.37
N LEU A 15 -1.08 8.00 -4.64
CA LEU A 15 -0.86 6.58 -4.45
C LEU A 15 0.10 6.33 -3.30
N TYR A 16 -0.16 5.29 -2.52
CA TYR A 16 0.72 4.83 -1.46
C TYR A 16 0.85 3.31 -1.54
N THR A 17 2.08 2.82 -1.48
CA THR A 17 2.37 1.39 -1.49
C THR A 17 2.97 0.98 -0.15
N GLY A 18 2.45 -0.09 0.42
CA GLY A 18 2.95 -0.61 1.69
C GLY A 18 2.83 -2.12 1.74
N MET A 19 3.25 -2.69 2.88
CA MET A 19 3.08 -4.12 3.14
C MET A 19 2.57 -4.33 4.55
N SER A 20 1.73 -5.33 4.75
CA SER A 20 1.15 -5.62 6.04
C SER A 20 0.62 -7.05 6.10
N LYS A 21 0.51 -7.58 7.31
CA LYS A 21 -0.17 -8.84 7.55
C LYS A 21 -1.70 -8.65 7.57
N ASP A 22 -2.16 -7.42 7.80
CA ASP A 22 -3.58 -7.09 7.85
C ASP A 22 -3.83 -5.77 7.13
N ILE A 23 -4.28 -5.89 5.88
CA ILE A 23 -4.54 -4.73 5.02
C ILE A 23 -5.66 -3.87 5.58
N ASN A 24 -6.75 -4.49 6.05
CA ASN A 24 -7.92 -3.74 6.52
C ASN A 24 -7.57 -2.82 7.69
N THR A 25 -6.80 -3.32 8.64
CA THR A 25 -6.33 -2.52 9.77
C THR A 25 -5.45 -1.38 9.30
N ARG A 26 -4.53 -1.65 8.38
CA ARG A 26 -3.62 -0.61 7.87
C ARG A 26 -4.36 0.48 7.09
N ILE A 27 -5.34 0.12 6.28
CA ILE A 27 -6.15 1.11 5.55
C ILE A 27 -6.93 1.96 6.53
N SER A 28 -7.49 1.35 7.58
CA SER A 28 -8.19 2.07 8.64
C SER A 28 -7.26 3.07 9.33
N GLU A 29 -6.02 2.67 9.62
CA GLU A 29 -5.02 3.56 10.22
C GLU A 29 -4.67 4.72 9.30
N HIS A 30 -4.52 4.47 8.01
CA HIS A 30 -4.25 5.53 7.03
C HIS A 30 -5.40 6.53 6.99
N ASN A 31 -6.63 6.06 6.97
CA ASN A 31 -7.81 6.94 6.97
C ASN A 31 -7.98 7.71 8.28
N SER A 32 -7.44 7.18 9.38
CA SER A 32 -7.45 7.86 10.69
C SER A 32 -6.33 8.89 10.84
N GLY A 33 -5.44 8.98 9.86
CA GLY A 33 -4.36 9.97 9.88
C GLY A 33 -3.14 9.57 10.71
N TYR A 34 -2.98 8.29 11.05
CA TYR A 34 -1.80 7.83 11.80
C TYR A 34 -0.51 7.90 11.00
N SER A 35 -0.58 7.81 9.68
CA SER A 35 0.59 7.86 8.82
C SER A 35 0.81 9.28 8.30
N LYS A 36 2.03 9.78 8.44
CA LYS A 36 2.41 11.10 7.92
C LYS A 36 2.21 11.20 6.40
N TRP A 37 2.49 10.13 5.69
CA TRP A 37 2.39 10.11 4.23
C TRP A 37 0.95 10.18 3.75
N THR A 38 0.05 9.50 4.44
CA THR A 38 -1.35 9.44 4.03
C THR A 38 -2.17 10.62 4.53
N LYS A 39 -1.60 11.49 5.35
CA LYS A 39 -2.23 12.77 5.71
C LYS A 39 -2.41 13.71 4.52
N ARG A 40 -1.64 13.49 3.45
CA ARG A 40 -1.71 14.30 2.24
C ARG A 40 -2.95 14.02 1.40
N GLY A 41 -3.66 12.93 1.70
CA GLY A 41 -4.85 12.55 0.98
C GLY A 41 -5.97 12.21 1.94
N SER A 42 -7.14 12.00 1.40
CA SER A 42 -8.32 11.61 2.17
C SER A 42 -9.04 10.46 1.47
N PHE A 43 -9.81 9.69 2.24
CA PHE A 43 -10.59 8.58 1.70
C PHE A 43 -9.75 7.58 0.91
N TRP A 44 -8.72 7.04 1.59
CA TRP A 44 -7.87 6.03 0.99
C TRP A 44 -8.62 4.71 0.80
N GLU A 45 -8.47 4.11 -0.37
CA GLU A 45 -9.04 2.80 -0.66
C GLU A 45 -8.03 1.91 -1.35
N SER A 46 -8.16 0.59 -1.17
CA SER A 46 -7.30 -0.37 -1.83
C SER A 46 -7.66 -0.47 -3.30
N VAL A 47 -6.67 -0.24 -4.17
CA VAL A 47 -6.85 -0.40 -5.61
C VAL A 47 -6.14 -1.63 -6.14
N TYR A 48 -5.20 -2.19 -5.36
CA TYR A 48 -4.47 -3.39 -5.74
C TYR A 48 -3.82 -4.03 -4.51
N SER A 49 -3.73 -5.36 -4.51
CA SER A 49 -2.98 -6.08 -3.48
C SER A 49 -2.47 -7.42 -4.00
N GLU A 50 -1.34 -7.87 -3.45
CA GLU A 50 -0.77 -9.17 -3.71
C GLU A 50 -0.40 -9.82 -2.39
N LYS A 51 -0.52 -11.16 -2.31
CA LYS A 51 -0.18 -11.93 -1.12
C LYS A 51 1.10 -12.72 -1.32
N PHE A 52 1.92 -12.77 -0.31
CA PHE A 52 3.18 -13.50 -0.30
C PHE A 52 3.31 -14.31 0.98
N ASP A 53 3.99 -15.45 0.89
CA ASP A 53 4.18 -16.34 2.04
C ASP A 53 5.39 -15.96 2.91
N ASN A 54 6.19 -14.98 2.49
CA ASN A 54 7.29 -14.48 3.30
C ASN A 54 7.51 -12.98 3.09
N SER A 55 8.14 -12.36 4.09
CA SER A 55 8.35 -10.92 4.10
C SER A 55 9.38 -10.45 3.07
N LYS A 56 10.36 -11.27 2.74
CA LYS A 56 11.38 -10.92 1.73
C LYS A 56 10.78 -10.67 0.36
N LYS A 57 9.91 -11.58 -0.09
CA LYS A 57 9.24 -11.46 -1.39
C LYS A 57 8.32 -10.24 -1.41
N SER A 58 7.56 -10.02 -0.34
CA SER A 58 6.66 -8.88 -0.26
C SER A 58 7.43 -7.55 -0.25
N HIS A 59 8.54 -7.48 0.48
CA HIS A 59 9.38 -6.29 0.53
C HIS A 59 9.97 -5.95 -0.84
N LYS A 60 10.41 -6.97 -1.59
CA LYS A 60 10.90 -6.80 -2.95
C LYS A 60 9.85 -6.20 -3.87
N ARG A 61 8.62 -6.71 -3.78
CA ARG A 61 7.52 -6.24 -4.60
C ARG A 61 7.09 -4.81 -4.21
N GLU A 62 7.09 -4.51 -2.92
CA GLU A 62 6.82 -3.15 -2.44
C GLU A 62 7.80 -2.15 -3.04
N LYS A 63 9.10 -2.49 -3.03
CA LYS A 63 10.12 -1.64 -3.64
C LYS A 63 9.90 -1.46 -5.14
N TYR A 64 9.52 -2.54 -5.82
CA TYR A 64 9.25 -2.48 -7.26
C TYR A 64 8.14 -1.47 -7.57
N PHE A 65 7.05 -1.50 -6.81
CA PHE A 65 5.94 -0.56 -7.03
C PHE A 65 6.29 0.89 -6.75
N LYS A 66 7.37 1.13 -6.02
CA LYS A 66 7.86 2.49 -5.76
C LYS A 66 8.79 3.00 -6.86
N THR A 67 9.18 2.15 -7.81
CA THR A 67 9.96 2.56 -8.98
C THR A 67 9.03 3.12 -10.06
N ASN A 68 9.61 3.84 -11.03
CA ASN A 68 8.84 4.36 -12.15
C ASN A 68 8.16 3.25 -12.96
N SER A 69 8.88 2.15 -13.21
CA SER A 69 8.32 0.99 -13.93
C SER A 69 7.15 0.37 -13.17
N GLY A 70 7.26 0.24 -11.85
CA GLY A 70 6.18 -0.29 -11.03
C GLY A 70 4.96 0.61 -11.01
N LYS A 71 5.17 1.93 -10.95
CA LYS A 71 4.07 2.90 -10.99
C LYS A 71 3.34 2.89 -12.32
N GLU A 72 4.05 2.70 -13.42
CA GLU A 72 3.45 2.56 -14.74
C GLU A 72 2.60 1.31 -14.85
N TRP A 73 3.03 0.23 -14.17
CA TRP A 73 2.27 -1.03 -14.15
C TRP A 73 0.91 -0.86 -13.45
N LEU A 74 0.84 0.00 -12.45
CA LEU A 74 -0.37 0.29 -11.71
C LEU A 74 -1.29 1.22 -12.51
#